data_39d60139f6ed60294befb163ffd2ba17
#
_entry.id   39d60139f6ed60294befb163ffd2ba17
#
_cell.length_a   1.000
_cell.length_b   1.000
_cell.length_c   1.000
_cell.angle_alpha   90.00
_cell.angle_beta   90.00
_cell.angle_gamma   90.00
#
_symmetry.space_group_name_H-M   'P 1'
#
loop_
_entity.id
_entity.type
_entity.pdbx_description
1 polymer ?
#
loop_
_entity_poly.entity_id
_entity_poly.type
_entity_poly.pdbx_seq_one_letter_code
_entity_poly.pdbx_strand_id
1 'polypeptide(L)'
;YCRAALYLANGYSGVTDAVKSREYYEKAAGMGSCFALVELSFLYENGNGVERSYEKTFELCEKAAQEGYPYAMFRVGLYLEKAVLGEAKPEEAFAWYTKAAMADENEGIFALGRCYKQGIGTEEDWDKALEWFGKGAEKNESRCLTELGLAYENGNGVEENPQKAVEYITRAAEQDYGYAQF
;
A
#
# COMPACT_ATOMS: atom_id res chain seq x y z
N TYR A 1 14.09 8.73 17.92
CA TYR A 1 12.69 8.80 18.34
C TYR A 1 11.85 7.71 17.68
N CYS A 2 11.85 7.51 16.34
CA CYS A 2 11.03 6.50 15.66
C CYS A 2 11.21 5.09 16.23
N ARG A 3 12.46 4.65 16.46
CA ARG A 3 12.73 3.31 17.02
C ARG A 3 12.16 3.15 18.43
N ALA A 4 12.26 4.17 19.27
CA ALA A 4 11.69 4.16 20.62
C ALA A 4 10.15 4.16 20.58
N ALA A 5 9.55 4.93 19.68
CA ALA A 5 8.12 4.95 19.45
C ALA A 5 7.59 3.57 19.03
N LEU A 6 8.26 2.92 18.07
CA LEU A 6 7.92 1.58 17.59
C LEU A 6 7.99 0.52 18.71
N TYR A 7 9.02 0.59 19.56
CA TYR A 7 9.15 -0.32 20.71
C TYR A 7 8.00 -0.17 21.70
N LEU A 8 7.55 1.06 21.96
CA LEU A 8 6.43 1.34 22.84
C LEU A 8 5.09 0.98 22.20
N ALA A 9 4.93 1.16 20.90
CA ALA A 9 3.72 0.79 20.17
C ALA A 9 3.49 -0.73 20.20
N ASN A 10 4.55 -1.51 19.96
CA ASN A 10 4.48 -2.97 19.81
C ASN A 10 4.71 -3.75 21.12
N GLY A 11 5.02 -3.06 22.21
CA GLY A 11 5.23 -3.72 23.52
C GLY A 11 6.46 -4.63 23.58
N TYR A 12 7.48 -4.44 22.74
CA TYR A 12 8.71 -5.25 22.75
C TYR A 12 9.46 -5.22 24.09
N SER A 13 9.18 -4.24 24.94
CA SER A 13 9.74 -4.15 26.31
C SER A 13 8.81 -4.75 27.37
N GLY A 14 7.72 -5.43 26.98
CA GLY A 14 6.68 -5.92 27.89
C GLY A 14 5.70 -4.85 28.34
N VAL A 15 5.84 -3.61 27.89
CA VAL A 15 4.95 -2.48 28.20
C VAL A 15 4.57 -1.77 26.89
N THR A 16 3.28 -1.71 26.60
CA THR A 16 2.73 -0.86 25.56
C THR A 16 2.39 0.51 26.14
N ASP A 17 2.85 1.58 25.52
CA ASP A 17 2.51 2.95 25.90
C ASP A 17 2.21 3.75 24.64
N ALA A 18 0.96 3.69 24.20
CA ALA A 18 0.51 4.36 22.99
C ALA A 18 0.64 5.89 23.08
N VAL A 19 0.49 6.47 24.26
CA VAL A 19 0.61 7.92 24.48
C VAL A 19 2.06 8.37 24.27
N LYS A 20 3.02 7.69 24.92
CA LYS A 20 4.44 7.99 24.71
C LYS A 20 4.92 7.66 23.30
N SER A 21 4.41 6.59 22.69
CA SER A 21 4.70 6.25 21.30
C SER A 21 4.32 7.40 20.38
N ARG A 22 3.10 7.94 20.54
CA ARG A 22 2.63 9.12 19.82
C ARG A 22 3.57 10.31 20.01
N GLU A 23 3.90 10.67 21.26
CA GLU A 23 4.79 11.80 21.56
C GLU A 23 6.15 11.69 20.85
N TYR A 24 6.70 10.49 20.80
CA TYR A 24 7.97 10.25 20.09
C TYR A 24 7.82 10.32 18.56
N TYR A 25 6.70 9.83 18.00
CA TYR A 25 6.44 10.01 16.58
C TYR A 25 6.20 11.48 16.23
N GLU A 26 5.47 12.24 17.06
CA GLU A 26 5.27 13.69 16.88
C GLU A 26 6.61 14.43 16.85
N LYS A 27 7.53 14.12 17.78
CA LYS A 27 8.89 14.70 17.77
C LYS A 27 9.66 14.33 16.50
N ALA A 28 9.59 13.08 16.08
CA ALA A 28 10.28 12.62 14.87
C ALA A 28 9.69 13.25 13.60
N ALA A 29 8.37 13.39 13.52
CA ALA A 29 7.67 14.06 12.43
C ALA A 29 8.03 15.55 12.37
N GLY A 30 8.14 16.22 13.53
CA GLY A 30 8.63 17.61 13.64
C GLY A 30 10.08 17.78 13.17
N MET A 31 10.87 16.71 13.14
CA MET A 31 12.23 16.68 12.59
C MET A 31 12.28 16.25 11.12
N GLY A 32 11.13 16.15 10.43
CA GLY A 32 11.04 15.82 9.01
C GLY A 32 10.97 14.32 8.70
N SER A 33 10.66 13.45 9.66
CA SER A 33 10.54 12.02 9.40
C SER A 33 9.18 11.68 8.77
N CYS A 34 9.18 11.36 7.46
CA CYS A 34 7.99 10.89 6.74
C CYS A 34 7.48 9.55 7.29
N PHE A 35 8.39 8.66 7.70
CA PHE A 35 8.03 7.42 8.40
C PHE A 35 7.20 7.71 9.66
N ALA A 36 7.61 8.69 10.47
CA ALA A 36 6.87 9.05 11.69
C ALA A 36 5.49 9.66 11.38
N LEU A 37 5.36 10.41 10.28
CA LEU A 37 4.05 10.91 9.82
C LEU A 37 3.11 9.75 9.48
N VAL A 38 3.59 8.73 8.79
CA VAL A 38 2.80 7.54 8.45
C VAL A 38 2.44 6.74 9.70
N GLU A 39 3.37 6.52 10.62
CA GLU A 39 3.08 5.83 11.89
C GLU A 39 2.04 6.60 12.74
N LEU A 40 2.14 7.93 12.82
CA LEU A 40 1.13 8.77 13.44
C LEU A 40 -0.24 8.61 12.76
N SER A 41 -0.26 8.51 11.43
CA SER A 41 -1.51 8.30 10.70
C SER A 41 -2.20 7.00 11.12
N PHE A 42 -1.44 5.91 11.37
CA PHE A 42 -2.00 4.67 11.90
C PHE A 42 -2.55 4.82 13.32
N LEU A 43 -1.90 5.61 14.17
CA LEU A 43 -2.43 5.87 15.52
C LEU A 43 -3.80 6.57 15.46
N TYR A 44 -3.95 7.59 14.59
CA TYR A 44 -5.22 8.27 14.38
C TYR A 44 -6.27 7.41 13.67
N GLU A 45 -5.87 6.56 12.73
CA GLU A 45 -6.77 5.63 12.05
C GLU A 45 -7.40 4.62 13.00
N ASN A 46 -6.61 4.12 13.95
CA ASN A 46 -7.01 3.07 14.89
C ASN A 46 -7.49 3.60 16.25
N GLY A 47 -7.26 4.87 16.55
CA GLY A 47 -7.57 5.44 17.86
C GLY A 47 -6.60 4.99 18.97
N ASN A 48 -5.36 4.66 18.61
CA ASN A 48 -4.37 4.16 19.56
C ASN A 48 -3.66 5.33 20.29
N GLY A 49 -4.06 5.60 21.54
CA GLY A 49 -3.52 6.70 22.34
C GLY A 49 -3.96 8.09 21.90
N VAL A 50 -4.89 8.16 20.96
CA VAL A 50 -5.52 9.38 20.41
C VAL A 50 -7.00 9.11 20.12
N GLU A 51 -7.79 10.15 20.00
CA GLU A 51 -9.12 10.03 19.40
C GLU A 51 -9.00 9.71 17.90
N ARG A 52 -9.81 8.77 17.43
CA ARG A 52 -9.81 8.34 16.04
C ARG A 52 -10.23 9.50 15.12
N SER A 53 -9.45 9.75 14.08
CA SER A 53 -9.75 10.77 13.07
C SER A 53 -9.17 10.39 11.71
N TYR A 54 -10.05 10.16 10.75
CA TYR A 54 -9.67 9.91 9.37
C TYR A 54 -9.16 11.18 8.67
N GLU A 55 -9.66 12.35 9.03
CA GLU A 55 -9.18 13.64 8.53
C GLU A 55 -7.72 13.83 8.90
N LYS A 56 -7.38 13.58 10.19
CA LYS A 56 -5.99 13.69 10.66
C LYS A 56 -5.09 12.64 10.02
N THR A 57 -5.62 11.42 9.84
CA THR A 57 -4.91 10.34 9.14
C THR A 57 -4.55 10.76 7.71
N PHE A 58 -5.51 11.31 6.97
CA PHE A 58 -5.29 11.77 5.60
C PHE A 58 -4.29 12.92 5.53
N GLU A 59 -4.44 13.95 6.39
CA GLU A 59 -3.50 15.10 6.49
C GLU A 59 -2.05 14.64 6.68
N LEU A 60 -1.82 13.69 7.58
CA LEU A 60 -0.49 13.14 7.86
C LEU A 60 0.08 12.34 6.68
N CYS A 61 -0.76 11.51 6.05
CA CYS A 61 -0.36 10.77 4.85
C CYS A 61 -0.07 11.73 3.69
N GLU A 62 -0.90 12.73 3.47
CA GLU A 62 -0.72 13.72 2.39
C GLU A 62 0.59 14.49 2.57
N LYS A 63 0.88 14.95 3.80
CA LYS A 63 2.14 15.60 4.10
C LYS A 63 3.35 14.71 3.78
N ALA A 64 3.33 13.45 4.21
CA ALA A 64 4.42 12.53 3.91
C ALA A 64 4.54 12.22 2.39
N ALA A 65 3.42 12.15 1.69
CA ALA A 65 3.37 11.93 0.24
C ALA A 65 3.92 13.12 -0.56
N GLN A 66 3.66 14.35 -0.11
CA GLN A 66 4.21 15.57 -0.70
C GLN A 66 5.73 15.66 -0.52
N GLU A 67 6.27 15.12 0.58
CA GLU A 67 7.71 14.98 0.81
C GLU A 67 8.34 13.80 0.04
N GLY A 68 7.58 13.13 -0.79
CA GLY A 68 8.07 12.06 -1.67
C GLY A 68 8.08 10.66 -1.06
N TYR A 69 7.41 10.41 0.08
CA TYR A 69 7.39 9.09 0.71
C TYR A 69 6.44 8.12 -0.03
N PRO A 70 6.96 7.06 -0.69
CA PRO A 70 6.16 6.28 -1.66
C PRO A 70 4.96 5.58 -1.04
N TYR A 71 5.12 4.97 0.13
CA TYR A 71 4.03 4.31 0.82
C TYR A 71 2.91 5.28 1.23
N ALA A 72 3.23 6.53 1.60
CA ALA A 72 2.24 7.55 1.89
C ALA A 72 1.47 7.97 0.63
N MET A 73 2.12 8.01 -0.54
CA MET A 73 1.44 8.24 -1.83
C MET A 73 0.38 7.17 -2.09
N PHE A 74 0.72 5.88 -1.89
CA PHE A 74 -0.25 4.80 -1.98
C PHE A 74 -1.41 5.00 -0.99
N ARG A 75 -1.11 5.33 0.28
CA ARG A 75 -2.13 5.58 1.31
C ARG A 75 -3.10 6.69 0.93
N VAL A 76 -2.60 7.82 0.41
CA VAL A 76 -3.46 8.92 -0.09
C VAL A 76 -4.39 8.42 -1.19
N GLY A 77 -3.86 7.70 -2.18
CA GLY A 77 -4.66 7.09 -3.24
C GLY A 77 -5.77 6.19 -2.69
N LEU A 78 -5.44 5.34 -1.70
CA LEU A 78 -6.39 4.43 -1.06
C LEU A 78 -7.55 5.15 -0.35
N TYR A 79 -7.27 6.26 0.33
CA TYR A 79 -8.32 7.05 0.99
C TYR A 79 -9.23 7.76 0.00
N LEU A 80 -8.68 8.27 -1.09
CA LEU A 80 -9.44 8.92 -2.17
C LEU A 80 -10.34 7.91 -2.91
N GLU A 81 -9.82 6.71 -3.20
CA GLU A 81 -10.60 5.65 -3.84
C GLU A 81 -11.75 5.16 -2.96
N LYS A 82 -11.48 4.94 -1.66
CA LYS A 82 -12.47 4.39 -0.72
C LYS A 82 -13.48 5.40 -0.18
N ALA A 83 -13.43 6.64 -0.62
CA ALA A 83 -14.34 7.69 -0.14
C ALA A 83 -14.33 7.89 1.40
N VAL A 84 -13.20 7.68 2.04
CA VAL A 84 -13.12 7.70 3.52
C VAL A 84 -13.46 9.08 4.09
N LEU A 85 -13.26 10.14 3.30
CA LEU A 85 -13.54 11.55 3.69
C LEU A 85 -14.69 12.17 2.91
N GLY A 86 -15.61 11.36 2.36
CA GLY A 86 -16.76 11.87 1.62
C GLY A 86 -16.95 11.17 0.27
N GLU A 87 -16.79 11.86 -0.84
CA GLU A 87 -16.94 11.27 -2.17
C GLU A 87 -15.66 10.60 -2.66
N ALA A 88 -15.81 9.50 -3.40
CA ALA A 88 -14.71 8.83 -4.07
C ALA A 88 -14.14 9.72 -5.18
N LYS A 89 -12.82 9.73 -5.29
CA LYS A 89 -12.09 10.50 -6.31
C LYS A 89 -11.11 9.57 -7.06
N PRO A 90 -11.65 8.69 -7.92
CA PRO A 90 -10.85 7.64 -8.55
C PRO A 90 -9.74 8.17 -9.45
N GLU A 91 -9.93 9.30 -10.15
CA GLU A 91 -8.91 9.90 -11.00
C GLU A 91 -7.74 10.46 -10.18
N GLU A 92 -8.03 11.10 -9.04
CA GLU A 92 -7.00 11.57 -8.12
C GLU A 92 -6.27 10.37 -7.47
N ALA A 93 -7.01 9.32 -7.09
CA ALA A 93 -6.43 8.08 -6.55
C ALA A 93 -5.49 7.41 -7.56
N PHE A 94 -5.90 7.28 -8.82
CA PHE A 94 -5.07 6.77 -9.89
C PHE A 94 -3.77 7.56 -10.06
N ALA A 95 -3.83 8.89 -10.02
CA ALA A 95 -2.64 9.73 -10.10
C ALA A 95 -1.66 9.49 -8.93
N TRP A 96 -2.16 9.29 -7.72
CA TRP A 96 -1.34 8.97 -6.56
C TRP A 96 -0.76 7.55 -6.60
N TYR A 97 -1.53 6.54 -7.04
CA TYR A 97 -1.02 5.19 -7.26
C TYR A 97 0.08 5.17 -8.34
N THR A 98 -0.09 5.98 -9.39
CA THR A 98 0.95 6.14 -10.42
C THR A 98 2.25 6.67 -9.81
N LYS A 99 2.19 7.72 -8.98
CA LYS A 99 3.37 8.26 -8.29
C LYS A 99 4.03 7.22 -7.39
N ALA A 100 3.25 6.47 -6.61
CA ALA A 100 3.76 5.41 -5.74
C ALA A 100 4.44 4.29 -6.54
N ALA A 101 3.80 3.82 -7.62
CA ALA A 101 4.34 2.78 -8.50
C ALA A 101 5.62 3.22 -9.21
N MET A 102 5.69 4.48 -9.68
CA MET A 102 6.90 5.05 -10.29
C MET A 102 8.05 5.23 -9.30
N ALA A 103 7.74 5.34 -8.01
CA ALA A 103 8.70 5.32 -6.91
C ALA A 103 9.02 3.90 -6.40
N ASP A 104 8.67 2.87 -7.18
CA ASP A 104 8.93 1.45 -6.94
C ASP A 104 8.28 0.88 -5.66
N GLU A 105 7.17 1.50 -5.19
CA GLU A 105 6.39 1.02 -4.04
C GLU A 105 5.50 -0.16 -4.45
N ASN A 106 5.63 -1.29 -3.74
CA ASN A 106 4.92 -2.53 -4.11
C ASN A 106 3.39 -2.38 -4.07
N GLU A 107 2.87 -1.71 -3.03
CA GLU A 107 1.44 -1.45 -2.91
C GLU A 107 0.92 -0.56 -4.04
N GLY A 108 1.74 0.42 -4.44
CA GLY A 108 1.46 1.31 -5.57
C GLY A 108 1.48 0.56 -6.91
N ILE A 109 2.44 -0.32 -7.13
CA ILE A 109 2.55 -1.17 -8.33
C ILE A 109 1.29 -2.04 -8.48
N PHE A 110 0.91 -2.75 -7.43
CA PHE A 110 -0.30 -3.58 -7.44
C PHE A 110 -1.57 -2.72 -7.65
N ALA A 111 -1.71 -1.61 -6.91
CA ALA A 111 -2.86 -0.73 -7.03
C ALA A 111 -3.01 -0.16 -8.44
N LEU A 112 -1.91 0.25 -9.08
CA LEU A 112 -1.93 0.77 -10.45
C LEU A 112 -2.31 -0.30 -11.47
N GLY A 113 -1.77 -1.53 -11.35
CA GLY A 113 -2.19 -2.66 -12.18
C GLY A 113 -3.69 -2.95 -12.06
N ARG A 114 -4.21 -2.90 -10.83
CA ARG A 114 -5.65 -3.06 -10.54
C ARG A 114 -6.49 -1.92 -11.14
N CYS A 115 -6.00 -0.68 -11.09
CA CYS A 115 -6.68 0.45 -11.71
C CYS A 115 -6.85 0.24 -13.21
N TYR A 116 -5.82 -0.17 -13.93
CA TYR A 116 -5.92 -0.49 -15.34
C TYR A 116 -6.80 -1.71 -15.62
N LYS A 117 -6.74 -2.75 -14.79
CA LYS A 117 -7.59 -3.95 -14.91
C LYS A 117 -9.09 -3.62 -14.79
N GLN A 118 -9.47 -2.68 -13.94
CA GLN A 118 -10.86 -2.40 -13.55
C GLN A 118 -11.38 -1.04 -14.04
N GLY A 119 -10.57 -0.24 -14.72
CA GLY A 119 -10.96 1.10 -15.15
C GLY A 119 -11.15 2.08 -13.98
N ILE A 120 -10.38 1.97 -12.89
CA ILE A 120 -10.50 2.86 -11.72
C ILE A 120 -9.71 4.14 -11.97
N GLY A 121 -10.41 5.25 -12.20
CA GLY A 121 -9.80 6.55 -12.49
C GLY A 121 -9.07 6.62 -13.84
N THR A 122 -9.22 5.60 -14.67
CA THR A 122 -8.67 5.50 -16.02
C THR A 122 -9.57 4.58 -16.86
N GLU A 123 -9.31 4.45 -18.15
CA GLU A 123 -9.93 3.41 -18.97
C GLU A 123 -9.34 2.02 -18.64
N GLU A 124 -10.16 0.98 -18.80
CA GLU A 124 -9.69 -0.40 -18.67
C GLU A 124 -8.66 -0.71 -19.76
N ASP A 125 -7.52 -1.27 -19.33
CA ASP A 125 -6.39 -1.59 -20.22
C ASP A 125 -5.62 -2.79 -19.65
N TRP A 126 -5.93 -3.99 -20.17
CA TRP A 126 -5.30 -5.23 -19.73
C TRP A 126 -3.82 -5.31 -20.08
N ASP A 127 -3.37 -4.71 -21.18
CA ASP A 127 -1.97 -4.71 -21.55
C ASP A 127 -1.13 -3.95 -20.49
N LYS A 128 -1.59 -2.77 -20.09
CA LYS A 128 -0.97 -2.01 -19.01
C LYS A 128 -1.10 -2.69 -17.65
N ALA A 129 -2.26 -3.29 -17.36
CA ALA A 129 -2.44 -4.04 -16.11
C ALA A 129 -1.39 -5.15 -15.98
N LEU A 130 -1.19 -5.94 -17.04
CA LEU A 130 -0.21 -7.02 -17.08
C LEU A 130 1.23 -6.51 -17.02
N GLU A 131 1.54 -5.36 -17.61
CA GLU A 131 2.86 -4.73 -17.47
C GLU A 131 3.16 -4.43 -15.99
N TRP A 132 2.21 -3.81 -15.27
CA TRP A 132 2.41 -3.47 -13.86
C TRP A 132 2.41 -4.70 -12.96
N PHE A 133 1.54 -5.68 -13.19
CA PHE A 133 1.59 -6.95 -12.46
C PHE A 133 2.90 -7.70 -12.75
N GLY A 134 3.44 -7.62 -13.98
CA GLY A 134 4.75 -8.16 -14.33
C GLY A 134 5.86 -7.56 -13.49
N LYS A 135 5.90 -6.23 -13.35
CA LYS A 135 6.88 -5.54 -12.47
C LYS A 135 6.78 -5.98 -11.01
N GLY A 136 5.56 -6.14 -10.49
CA GLY A 136 5.36 -6.68 -9.13
C GLY A 136 5.79 -8.14 -9.00
N ALA A 137 5.54 -8.97 -10.03
CA ALA A 137 5.95 -10.38 -10.05
C ALA A 137 7.48 -10.56 -10.12
N GLU A 138 8.21 -9.66 -10.77
CA GLU A 138 9.69 -9.63 -10.73
C GLU A 138 10.21 -9.41 -9.31
N LYS A 139 9.46 -8.70 -8.48
CA LYS A 139 9.75 -8.47 -7.05
C LYS A 139 9.16 -9.58 -6.16
N ASN A 140 8.59 -10.64 -6.74
CA ASN A 140 7.86 -11.71 -6.04
C ASN A 140 6.69 -11.21 -5.16
N GLU A 141 6.01 -10.15 -5.58
CA GLU A 141 4.80 -9.68 -4.90
C GLU A 141 3.65 -10.66 -5.18
N SER A 142 3.14 -11.34 -4.12
CA SER A 142 2.22 -12.49 -4.26
C SER A 142 0.90 -12.14 -4.95
N ARG A 143 0.35 -10.94 -4.71
CA ARG A 143 -0.89 -10.49 -5.36
C ARG A 143 -0.68 -10.27 -6.86
N CYS A 144 0.46 -9.70 -7.27
CA CYS A 144 0.79 -9.52 -8.68
C CYS A 144 1.00 -10.86 -9.38
N LEU A 145 1.68 -11.80 -8.73
CA LEU A 145 1.81 -13.17 -9.23
C LEU A 145 0.45 -13.85 -9.40
N THR A 146 -0.44 -13.69 -8.42
CA THR A 146 -1.82 -14.23 -8.50
C THR A 146 -2.59 -13.64 -9.67
N GLU A 147 -2.53 -12.32 -9.87
CA GLU A 147 -3.23 -11.65 -10.97
C GLU A 147 -2.71 -12.09 -12.35
N LEU A 148 -1.39 -12.28 -12.50
CA LEU A 148 -0.82 -12.86 -13.72
C LEU A 148 -1.28 -14.30 -13.95
N GLY A 149 -1.29 -15.11 -12.90
CA GLY A 149 -1.79 -16.49 -12.99
C GLY A 149 -3.24 -16.54 -13.47
N LEU A 150 -4.12 -15.72 -12.88
CA LEU A 150 -5.52 -15.61 -13.30
C LEU A 150 -5.68 -15.05 -14.73
N ALA A 151 -4.82 -14.13 -15.14
CA ALA A 151 -4.83 -13.61 -16.52
C ALA A 151 -4.52 -14.71 -17.55
N TYR A 152 -3.50 -15.54 -17.28
CA TYR A 152 -3.17 -16.69 -18.15
C TYR A 152 -4.19 -17.82 -18.07
N GLU A 153 -4.87 -18.01 -16.95
CA GLU A 153 -5.94 -19.00 -16.80
C GLU A 153 -7.17 -18.63 -17.66
N ASN A 154 -7.53 -17.33 -17.69
CA ASN A 154 -8.78 -16.87 -18.30
C ASN A 154 -8.57 -16.17 -19.66
N GLY A 155 -7.35 -16.04 -20.16
CA GLY A 155 -7.06 -15.35 -21.40
C GLY A 155 -7.30 -13.84 -21.35
N ASN A 156 -7.16 -13.21 -20.17
CA ASN A 156 -7.42 -11.79 -20.01
C ASN A 156 -6.17 -10.97 -20.42
N GLY A 157 -6.25 -10.29 -21.56
CA GLY A 157 -5.13 -9.52 -22.13
C GLY A 157 -3.96 -10.37 -22.65
N VAL A 158 -4.03 -11.69 -22.51
CA VAL A 158 -3.03 -12.67 -23.00
C VAL A 158 -3.72 -13.91 -23.53
N GLU A 159 -3.04 -14.70 -24.35
CA GLU A 159 -3.53 -16.04 -24.73
C GLU A 159 -3.55 -16.95 -23.52
N GLU A 160 -4.64 -17.73 -23.38
CA GLU A 160 -4.77 -18.75 -22.31
C GLU A 160 -3.57 -19.68 -22.28
N ASN A 161 -2.99 -19.86 -21.11
CA ASN A 161 -1.85 -20.76 -20.89
C ASN A 161 -1.88 -21.37 -19.50
N PRO A 162 -2.51 -22.56 -19.35
CA PRO A 162 -2.64 -23.22 -18.06
C PRO A 162 -1.29 -23.52 -17.37
N GLN A 163 -0.24 -23.78 -18.14
CA GLN A 163 1.09 -24.05 -17.58
C GLN A 163 1.66 -22.80 -16.91
N LYS A 164 1.58 -21.63 -17.57
CA LYS A 164 1.97 -20.35 -16.96
C LYS A 164 1.09 -19.96 -15.80
N ALA A 165 -0.22 -20.22 -15.88
CA ALA A 165 -1.14 -19.96 -14.77
C ALA A 165 -0.69 -20.74 -13.51
N VAL A 166 -0.43 -22.04 -13.65
CA VAL A 166 0.07 -22.86 -12.53
C VAL A 166 1.42 -22.38 -12.01
N GLU A 167 2.36 -22.01 -12.89
CA GLU A 167 3.67 -21.46 -12.50
C GLU A 167 3.52 -20.22 -11.62
N TYR A 168 2.75 -19.22 -12.06
CA TYR A 168 2.55 -17.97 -11.31
C TYR A 168 1.81 -18.19 -9.99
N ILE A 169 0.73 -19.01 -9.99
CA ILE A 169 -0.02 -19.31 -8.76
C ILE A 169 0.84 -20.08 -7.75
N THR A 170 1.66 -21.02 -8.21
CA THR A 170 2.58 -21.75 -7.33
C THR A 170 3.60 -20.81 -6.70
N ARG A 171 4.21 -19.93 -7.50
CA ARG A 171 5.13 -18.90 -6.98
C ARG A 171 4.46 -17.96 -5.96
N ALA A 172 3.21 -17.57 -6.20
CA ALA A 172 2.46 -16.76 -5.24
C ALA A 172 2.26 -17.50 -3.90
N ALA A 173 1.84 -18.79 -3.96
CA ALA A 173 1.63 -19.60 -2.77
C ALA A 173 2.92 -19.83 -1.97
N GLU A 174 4.07 -20.00 -2.64
CA GLU A 174 5.37 -20.12 -1.97
C GLU A 174 5.76 -18.86 -1.20
N GLN A 175 5.41 -17.66 -1.70
CA GLN A 175 5.65 -16.41 -0.97
C GLN A 175 4.79 -16.34 0.29
N ASP A 176 3.51 -16.68 0.21
CA ASP A 176 2.60 -16.66 1.37
C ASP A 176 3.00 -17.68 2.45
N TYR A 177 3.50 -18.85 2.06
CA TYR A 177 4.07 -19.84 3.00
C TYR A 177 5.34 -19.33 3.69
N GLY A 178 6.17 -18.55 3.01
CA GLY A 178 7.39 -17.95 3.59
C GLY A 178 7.08 -16.97 4.72
N TYR A 179 6.00 -16.21 4.61
CA TYR A 179 5.54 -15.29 5.67
C TYR A 179 4.90 -15.98 6.87
N ALA A 180 4.35 -17.19 6.70
CA ALA A 180 3.70 -17.94 7.77
C ALA A 180 4.68 -18.72 8.68
N GLN A 181 5.98 -18.75 8.34
CA GLN A 181 7.01 -19.50 9.09
C GLN A 181 7.85 -18.64 10.04
N PHE A 182 7.57 -17.35 10.17
CA PHE A 182 8.23 -16.41 11.09
C PHE A 182 7.24 -15.76 12.04
#